data_a4c480473f47b7bf405c7e4c80dd0121
#
_entry.id   a4c480473f47b7bf405c7e4c80dd0121
#
_cell.length_a   1.000
_cell.length_b   1.000
_cell.length_c   1.000
_cell.angle_alpha   90.00
_cell.angle_beta   90.00
_cell.angle_gamma   90.00
#
_symmetry.space_group_name_H-M   'P 1'
#
loop_
_entity.id
_entity.type
_entity.pdbx_description
1 polymer ?
#
loop_
_entity_poly.entity_id
_entity_poly.type
_entity_poly.pdbx_seq_one_letter_code
_entity_poly.pdbx_strand_id
1 'polypeptide(L)'
;MILQNSLFPPKSSWTVPDIFPQFTETETIAIDLETYDPYLMTCGPGWATGRGHVVGVGVATKDWEGYFPIRHKGGGNLDEDMVLRWLKNTLSSTKRDVVFHNALYDVGWLRREGVT
;
A
#
# COMPACT_ATOMS: atom_id res chain seq x y z
N MET A 1 11.15 5.53 6.32
CA MET A 1 12.01 5.64 5.15
C MET A 1 11.80 6.96 4.47
N ILE A 2 12.86 7.72 4.37
CA ILE A 2 12.82 9.08 3.85
C ILE A 2 12.38 9.14 2.39
N LEU A 3 12.81 8.15 1.63
CA LEU A 3 12.61 8.16 0.18
C LEU A 3 11.16 8.01 -0.24
N GLN A 4 10.31 7.46 0.61
CA GLN A 4 8.89 7.34 0.31
C GLN A 4 8.26 8.69 0.03
N ASN A 5 8.75 9.73 0.71
CA ASN A 5 8.20 11.07 0.52
C ASN A 5 8.49 11.65 -0.86
N SER A 6 9.49 11.12 -1.57
CA SER A 6 9.78 11.60 -2.92
C SER A 6 8.80 11.05 -3.95
N LEU A 7 8.19 9.90 -3.69
CA LEU A 7 7.24 9.27 -4.61
C LEU A 7 5.81 9.72 -4.33
N PHE A 8 5.47 9.89 -3.07
CA PHE A 8 4.11 10.26 -2.66
C PHE A 8 4.14 11.55 -1.87
N PRO A 9 3.11 12.40 -2.01
CA PRO A 9 3.02 13.61 -1.21
C PRO A 9 2.81 13.28 0.27
N PRO A 10 3.03 14.26 1.17
CA PRO A 10 2.74 14.05 2.59
C PRO A 10 1.31 13.61 2.83
N LYS A 11 1.09 12.84 3.88
CA LYS A 11 -0.23 12.30 4.22
C LYS A 11 -1.31 13.37 4.32
N SER A 12 -0.96 14.56 4.76
CA SER A 12 -1.91 15.65 4.91
C SER A 12 -2.59 16.05 3.60
N SER A 13 -1.97 15.72 2.46
CA SER A 13 -2.54 16.03 1.14
C SER A 13 -3.34 14.87 0.56
N TRP A 14 -3.40 13.74 1.27
CA TRP A 14 -4.11 12.56 0.80
C TRP A 14 -5.57 12.59 1.24
N THR A 15 -6.42 12.00 0.41
CA THR A 15 -7.83 11.81 0.75
C THR A 15 -8.11 10.33 0.95
N VAL A 16 -9.03 10.03 1.88
CA VAL A 16 -9.53 8.67 2.05
C VAL A 16 -10.70 8.52 1.09
N PRO A 17 -10.62 7.57 0.15
CA PRO A 17 -11.68 7.41 -0.85
C PRO A 17 -12.98 6.92 -0.23
N ASP A 18 -14.10 7.44 -0.72
CA ASP A 18 -15.43 6.95 -0.33
C ASP A 18 -15.78 5.67 -1.07
N ILE A 19 -15.27 5.52 -2.28
CA ILE A 19 -15.49 4.32 -3.10
C ILE A 19 -14.17 3.89 -3.69
N PHE A 20 -14.05 2.59 -3.98
CA PHE A 20 -12.85 2.05 -4.60
C PHE A 20 -12.84 2.39 -6.09
N PRO A 21 -11.78 3.05 -6.58
CA PRO A 21 -11.69 3.39 -8.00
C PRO A 21 -11.50 2.15 -8.87
N GLN A 22 -11.96 2.25 -10.11
CA GLN A 22 -11.71 1.23 -11.12
C GLN A 22 -10.77 1.82 -12.15
N PHE A 23 -9.60 1.22 -12.28
CA PHE A 23 -8.61 1.65 -13.27
C PHE A 23 -8.71 0.79 -14.52
N THR A 24 -8.33 1.35 -15.67
CA THR A 24 -8.22 0.53 -16.87
C THR A 24 -7.16 -0.54 -16.65
N GLU A 25 -7.26 -1.66 -17.33
CA GLU A 25 -6.36 -2.79 -17.07
C GLU A 25 -4.90 -2.54 -17.45
N THR A 26 -4.65 -1.49 -18.24
CA THR A 26 -3.30 -1.12 -18.69
C THR A 26 -2.73 0.08 -17.96
N GLU A 27 -3.52 0.74 -17.14
CA GLU A 27 -3.07 1.94 -16.42
C GLU A 27 -1.99 1.60 -15.41
N THR A 28 -0.87 2.34 -15.46
CA THR A 28 0.22 2.18 -14.51
C THR A 28 -0.20 2.75 -13.16
N ILE A 29 0.03 2.00 -12.11
CA ILE A 29 -0.25 2.46 -10.75
C ILE A 29 1.00 2.40 -9.89
N ALA A 30 1.11 3.34 -8.97
CA ALA A 30 2.17 3.36 -7.98
C ALA A 30 1.58 3.00 -6.62
N ILE A 31 2.27 2.13 -5.91
CA ILE A 31 1.87 1.64 -4.60
C ILE A 31 2.94 2.01 -3.58
N ASP A 32 2.51 2.52 -2.44
CA ASP A 32 3.38 2.76 -1.30
C ASP A 32 2.67 2.27 -0.03
N LEU A 33 3.36 1.45 0.74
CA LEU A 33 2.80 0.93 1.98
C LEU A 33 3.28 1.72 3.18
N GLU A 34 2.37 2.00 4.09
CA GLU A 34 2.67 2.47 5.43
C GLU A 34 2.63 1.27 6.36
N THR A 35 3.68 1.07 7.15
CA THR A 35 3.81 -0.12 7.98
C THR A 35 4.19 0.24 9.41
N TYR A 36 3.77 -0.61 10.33
CA TYR A 36 4.33 -0.66 11.67
C TYR A 36 5.35 -1.79 11.68
N ASP A 37 6.62 -1.44 11.71
CA ASP A 37 7.72 -2.41 11.60
C ASP A 37 8.86 -2.02 12.56
N PRO A 38 8.61 -2.20 13.88
CA PRO A 38 9.47 -1.63 14.92
C PRO A 38 10.86 -2.26 14.99
N TYR A 39 11.05 -3.45 14.43
CA TYR A 39 12.33 -4.15 14.49
C TYR A 39 13.05 -4.21 13.15
N LEU A 40 12.62 -3.40 12.19
CA LEU A 40 13.19 -3.40 10.84
C LEU A 40 14.71 -3.25 10.84
N MET A 41 15.22 -2.31 11.60
CA MET A 41 16.65 -1.99 11.61
C MET A 41 17.50 -3.01 12.37
N THR A 42 16.90 -3.80 13.26
CA THR A 42 17.63 -4.77 14.08
C THR A 42 17.43 -6.21 13.65
N CYS A 43 16.24 -6.56 13.17
CA CYS A 43 15.88 -7.95 12.86
C CYS A 43 15.51 -8.14 11.40
N GLY A 44 15.48 -7.07 10.60
CA GLY A 44 15.04 -7.12 9.21
C GLY A 44 13.54 -6.93 9.07
N PRO A 45 13.02 -7.07 7.84
CA PRO A 45 11.63 -6.77 7.56
C PRO A 45 10.66 -7.64 8.35
N GLY A 46 9.61 -7.00 8.87
CA GLY A 46 8.62 -7.70 9.70
C GLY A 46 7.89 -8.80 8.94
N TRP A 47 7.72 -8.66 7.63
CA TRP A 47 7.10 -9.72 6.83
C TRP A 47 7.92 -11.02 6.85
N ALA A 48 9.23 -10.91 7.03
CA ALA A 48 10.10 -12.10 7.11
C ALA A 48 10.21 -12.64 8.53
N THR A 49 10.08 -11.78 9.54
CA THR A 49 10.28 -12.15 10.94
C THR A 49 8.99 -12.42 11.70
N GLY A 50 7.84 -12.20 11.07
CA GLY A 50 6.55 -12.38 11.72
C GLY A 50 6.15 -11.23 12.65
N ARG A 51 6.72 -10.03 12.46
CA ARG A 51 6.50 -8.88 13.34
C ARG A 51 5.95 -7.70 12.55
N GLY A 52 5.15 -6.88 13.23
CA GLY A 52 4.58 -5.71 12.61
C GLY A 52 3.43 -6.02 11.65
N HIS A 53 2.98 -5.01 10.96
CA HIS A 53 1.86 -5.13 10.02
C HIS A 53 1.76 -3.90 9.11
N VAL A 54 1.01 -4.02 8.03
CA VAL A 54 0.67 -2.90 7.17
C VAL A 54 -0.40 -2.07 7.86
N VAL A 55 -0.22 -0.76 7.91
CA VAL A 55 -1.22 0.16 8.49
C VAL A 55 -2.02 0.91 7.44
N GLY A 56 -1.50 1.03 6.23
CA GLY A 56 -2.23 1.69 5.15
C GLY A 56 -1.55 1.52 3.81
N VAL A 57 -2.29 1.83 2.76
CA VAL A 57 -1.86 1.67 1.37
C VAL A 57 -2.08 2.97 0.63
N GLY A 58 -1.02 3.55 0.10
CA GLY A 58 -1.08 4.67 -0.81
C GLY A 58 -1.12 4.17 -2.25
N VAL A 59 -2.01 4.73 -3.04
CA VAL A 59 -2.17 4.36 -4.45
C VAL A 59 -2.26 5.62 -5.28
N ALA A 60 -1.48 5.68 -6.34
CA ALA A 60 -1.50 6.82 -7.25
C ALA A 60 -1.48 6.35 -8.71
N THR A 61 -2.19 7.10 -9.53
CA THR A 61 -2.08 7.00 -10.99
C THR A 61 -1.71 8.37 -11.52
N LYS A 62 -1.65 8.51 -12.83
CA LYS A 62 -1.37 9.79 -13.44
C LYS A 62 -2.33 10.89 -13.01
N ASP A 63 -3.60 10.54 -12.82
CA ASP A 63 -4.67 11.51 -12.58
C ASP A 63 -5.37 11.36 -11.24
N TRP A 64 -4.95 10.42 -10.41
CA TRP A 64 -5.65 10.13 -9.16
C TRP A 64 -4.68 9.68 -8.09
N GLU A 65 -4.97 10.04 -6.84
CA GLU A 65 -4.24 9.50 -5.70
C GLU A 65 -5.16 9.37 -4.51
N GLY A 66 -4.90 8.39 -3.67
CA GLY A 66 -5.65 8.17 -2.46
C GLY A 66 -4.89 7.32 -1.47
N TYR A 67 -5.35 7.37 -0.23
CA TYR A 67 -4.77 6.59 0.86
C TYR A 67 -5.85 5.75 1.52
N PHE A 68 -5.56 4.47 1.69
CA PHE A 68 -6.48 3.51 2.31
C PHE A 68 -5.94 3.11 3.68
N PRO A 69 -6.37 3.78 4.76
CA PRO A 69 -5.95 3.38 6.11
C PRO A 69 -6.69 2.11 6.53
N ILE A 70 -5.98 1.14 7.07
CA ILE A 70 -6.60 -0.13 7.48
C ILE A 70 -6.32 -0.52 8.93
N ARG A 71 -5.22 -0.03 9.51
CA ARG A 71 -4.85 -0.43 10.89
C ARG A 71 -4.19 0.70 11.67
N HIS A 72 -4.61 1.93 11.45
CA HIS A 72 -4.13 3.07 12.23
C HIS A 72 -4.74 3.06 13.62
N LYS A 73 -3.93 3.32 14.64
CA LYS A 73 -4.40 3.36 16.02
C LYS A 73 -5.41 4.47 16.29
N GLY A 74 -5.30 5.57 15.59
CA GLY A 74 -6.17 6.73 15.78
C GLY A 74 -7.59 6.55 15.25
N GLY A 75 -7.89 5.45 14.61
CA GLY A 75 -9.19 5.21 13.99
C GLY A 75 -9.25 5.74 12.56
N GLY A 76 -10.48 5.87 12.04
CA GLY A 76 -10.68 6.33 10.66
C GLY A 76 -10.31 5.29 9.62
N ASN A 77 -10.15 4.02 10.01
CA ASN A 77 -9.76 2.96 9.12
C ASN A 77 -10.92 2.50 8.26
N LEU A 78 -10.60 2.07 7.05
CA LEU A 78 -11.52 1.36 6.17
C LEU A 78 -11.54 -0.12 6.54
N ASP A 79 -12.52 -0.85 6.01
CA ASP A 79 -12.59 -2.30 6.19
C ASP A 79 -11.37 -2.94 5.51
N GLU A 80 -10.51 -3.59 6.29
CA GLU A 80 -9.25 -4.11 5.76
C GLU A 80 -9.46 -5.22 4.74
N ASP A 81 -10.47 -6.06 4.91
CA ASP A 81 -10.73 -7.14 3.96
C ASP A 81 -11.17 -6.58 2.61
N MET A 82 -11.97 -5.53 2.62
CA MET A 82 -12.41 -4.87 1.39
C MET A 82 -11.23 -4.19 0.68
N VAL A 83 -10.38 -3.50 1.42
CA VAL A 83 -9.21 -2.83 0.83
C VAL A 83 -8.27 -3.86 0.22
N LEU A 84 -7.95 -4.92 0.95
CA LEU A 84 -7.02 -5.93 0.47
C LEU A 84 -7.58 -6.70 -0.73
N ARG A 85 -8.88 -6.97 -0.74
CA ARG A 85 -9.53 -7.61 -1.88
C ARG A 85 -9.50 -6.73 -3.12
N TRP A 86 -9.81 -5.45 -2.94
CA TRP A 86 -9.74 -4.50 -4.04
C TRP A 86 -8.32 -4.40 -4.60
N LEU A 87 -7.34 -4.33 -3.70
CA LEU A 87 -5.94 -4.23 -4.09
C LEU A 87 -5.50 -5.49 -4.85
N LYS A 88 -5.85 -6.66 -4.34
CA LYS A 88 -5.54 -7.92 -5.00
C LYS A 88 -6.12 -7.98 -6.41
N ASN A 89 -7.38 -7.59 -6.56
CA ASN A 89 -8.03 -7.58 -7.86
C ASN A 89 -7.39 -6.57 -8.80
N THR A 90 -7.05 -5.40 -8.30
CA THR A 90 -6.41 -4.34 -9.10
C THR A 90 -5.03 -4.77 -9.58
N LEU A 91 -4.25 -5.42 -8.73
CA LEU A 91 -2.90 -5.87 -9.07
C LEU A 91 -2.86 -7.17 -9.86
N SER A 92 -3.98 -7.82 -10.06
CA SER A 92 -4.03 -9.09 -10.80
C SER A 92 -3.89 -8.94 -12.30
N SER A 93 -4.05 -7.72 -12.84
CA SER A 93 -3.89 -7.49 -14.28
C SER A 93 -2.44 -7.68 -14.69
N THR A 94 -2.21 -8.55 -15.68
CA THR A 94 -0.88 -8.79 -16.23
C THR A 94 -0.47 -7.74 -17.26
N LYS A 95 -1.37 -6.85 -17.64
CA LYS A 95 -1.12 -5.80 -18.63
C LYS A 95 -0.69 -4.49 -17.98
N ARG A 96 -0.76 -4.40 -16.68
CA ARG A 96 -0.48 -3.20 -15.91
C ARG A 96 0.93 -3.22 -15.36
N ASP A 97 1.61 -2.09 -15.43
CA ASP A 97 2.85 -1.88 -14.68
C ASP A 97 2.52 -1.37 -13.29
N VAL A 98 3.18 -1.92 -12.30
CA VAL A 98 3.05 -1.49 -10.92
C VAL A 98 4.39 -0.97 -10.45
N VAL A 99 4.40 0.25 -9.94
CA VAL A 99 5.61 0.91 -9.45
C VAL A 99 5.61 0.90 -7.94
N PHE A 100 6.70 0.42 -7.34
CA PHE A 100 6.90 0.45 -5.90
C PHE A 100 8.08 1.34 -5.58
N HIS A 101 8.02 1.99 -4.43
CA HIS A 101 9.15 2.77 -3.95
C HIS A 101 10.30 1.86 -3.51
N ASN A 102 9.99 0.81 -2.75
CA ASN A 102 10.94 -0.21 -2.33
C ASN A 102 10.32 -1.58 -2.61
N ALA A 103 10.52 -2.09 -3.82
CA ALA A 103 9.80 -3.26 -4.31
C ALA A 103 9.99 -4.50 -3.43
N LEU A 104 11.21 -4.78 -2.99
CA LEU A 104 11.45 -5.95 -2.15
C LEU A 104 10.67 -5.88 -0.84
N TYR A 105 10.68 -4.73 -0.21
CA TYR A 105 10.01 -4.52 1.06
C TYR A 105 8.49 -4.56 0.89
N ASP A 106 7.97 -3.83 -0.08
CA ASP A 106 6.52 -3.70 -0.29
C ASP A 106 5.91 -5.01 -0.78
N VAL A 107 6.56 -5.69 -1.71
CA VAL A 107 6.07 -6.97 -2.23
C VAL A 107 6.03 -8.03 -1.13
N GLY A 108 7.02 -8.05 -0.25
CA GLY A 108 7.02 -8.95 0.90
C GLY A 108 5.80 -8.75 1.80
N TRP A 109 5.45 -7.49 2.09
CA TRP A 109 4.26 -7.19 2.89
C TRP A 109 2.97 -7.56 2.16
N LEU A 110 2.88 -7.27 0.87
CA LEU A 110 1.69 -7.64 0.09
C LEU A 110 1.47 -9.14 0.08
N ARG A 111 2.53 -9.92 -0.10
CA ARG A 111 2.43 -11.38 -0.06
C ARG A 111 1.94 -11.88 1.29
N ARG A 112 2.45 -11.30 2.36
CA ARG A 112 2.01 -11.66 3.70
C ARG A 112 0.54 -11.36 3.93
N GLU A 113 0.02 -10.30 3.32
CA GLU A 113 -1.40 -9.95 3.40
C GLU A 113 -2.26 -10.74 2.41
N GLY A 114 -1.67 -11.66 1.66
CA GLY A 114 -2.41 -12.47 0.69
C GLY A 114 -2.59 -11.81 -0.67
N VAL A 115 -1.89 -10.74 -0.93
CA VAL A 115 -1.93 -10.03 -2.22
C VAL A 115 -0.70 -10.42 -3.03
N THR A 116 -0.87 -11.05 -4.18
CA THR A 116 0.23 -11.50 -5.03
C THR A 116 0.08 -11.01 -6.45
#